data_84695aabce2a8dd1b7c94a158c6248e0
#
_entry.id   84695aabce2a8dd1b7c94a158c6248e0
#
_cell.length_a   1.000
_cell.length_b   1.000
_cell.length_c   1.000
_cell.angle_alpha   90.00
_cell.angle_beta   90.00
_cell.angle_gamma   90.00
#
_symmetry.space_group_name_H-M   'P 1'
#
loop_
_entity.id
_entity.type
_entity.pdbx_description
1 polymer ?
#
loop_
_entity_poly.entity_id
_entity_poly.type
_entity_poly.pdbx_seq_one_letter_code
_entity_poly.pdbx_strand_id
1 'polypeptide(L)'
;MKQLYLCGAISNNPNYKQDFENARKRLVEAGYSVISPVIFCKENWSWNKCMRKCLEIIARNENLSIALIESEHKSRGRDLELSIAKALGLEIKTVDEWVEVIK
;
A
#
# COMPACT_ATOMS: atom_id res chain seq x y z
N MET A 1 -15.04 9.08 -4.64
CA MET A 1 -14.37 8.28 -3.59
C MET A 1 -12.88 8.21 -3.87
N LYS A 2 -12.08 8.62 -2.89
CA LYS A 2 -10.62 8.61 -3.06
C LYS A 2 -10.09 7.18 -3.03
N GLN A 3 -9.15 6.89 -3.93
CA GLN A 3 -8.54 5.57 -4.02
C GLN A 3 -7.14 5.58 -3.38
N LEU A 4 -6.90 4.62 -2.51
CA LEU A 4 -5.65 4.47 -1.80
C LEU A 4 -4.98 3.14 -2.14
N TYR A 5 -3.66 3.19 -2.30
CA TYR A 5 -2.84 1.99 -2.46
C TYR A 5 -2.15 1.71 -1.12
N LEU A 6 -2.35 0.51 -0.58
CA LEU A 6 -1.69 0.11 0.67
C LEU A 6 -0.24 -0.24 0.42
N CYS A 7 0.65 0.46 1.12
CA CYS A 7 2.07 0.25 1.03
C CYS A 7 2.61 -0.15 2.40
N GLY A 8 3.29 -1.27 2.49
CA GLY A 8 3.82 -1.76 3.76
C GLY A 8 4.79 -2.91 3.56
N ALA A 9 5.38 -3.36 4.66
CA ALA A 9 6.35 -4.44 4.65
C ALA A 9 5.64 -5.78 4.50
N ILE A 10 5.99 -6.55 3.47
CA ILE A 10 5.52 -7.92 3.26
C ILE A 10 6.66 -8.89 3.55
N SER A 11 7.78 -8.75 2.84
CA SER A 11 8.98 -9.52 3.14
C SER A 11 9.50 -9.14 4.51
N ASN A 12 9.98 -10.09 5.28
CA ASN A 12 10.49 -9.89 6.64
C ASN A 12 9.42 -9.51 7.67
N ASN A 13 8.15 -9.60 7.31
CA ASN A 13 7.05 -9.32 8.24
C ASN A 13 6.15 -10.55 8.32
N PRO A 14 6.27 -11.37 9.39
CA PRO A 14 5.47 -12.60 9.50
C PRO A 14 3.97 -12.33 9.65
N ASN A 15 3.57 -11.13 10.04
CA ASN A 15 2.18 -10.75 10.24
C ASN A 15 1.63 -9.88 9.11
N TYR A 16 2.26 -9.88 7.95
CA TYR A 16 1.88 -8.95 6.88
C TYR A 16 0.42 -9.08 6.44
N LYS A 17 -0.10 -10.31 6.38
CA LYS A 17 -1.49 -10.51 5.96
C LYS A 17 -2.46 -9.84 6.91
N GLN A 18 -2.24 -9.99 8.21
CA GLN A 18 -3.08 -9.38 9.23
C GLN A 18 -2.95 -7.86 9.22
N ASP A 19 -1.73 -7.35 9.09
CA ASP A 19 -1.48 -5.90 9.06
C ASP A 19 -2.21 -5.25 7.88
N PHE A 20 -2.10 -5.85 6.70
CA PHE A 20 -2.75 -5.32 5.51
C PHE A 20 -4.26 -5.41 5.60
N GLU A 21 -4.80 -6.51 6.11
CA GLU A 21 -6.24 -6.67 6.24
C GLU A 21 -6.83 -5.70 7.28
N ASN A 22 -6.16 -5.51 8.40
CA ASN A 22 -6.59 -4.54 9.41
C ASN A 22 -6.60 -3.12 8.83
N ALA A 23 -5.55 -2.75 8.11
CA ALA A 23 -5.46 -1.44 7.49
C ALA A 23 -6.55 -1.24 6.43
N ARG A 24 -6.75 -2.25 5.59
CA ARG A 24 -7.79 -2.19 4.55
C ARG A 24 -9.17 -1.95 5.16
N LYS A 25 -9.52 -2.70 6.20
CA LYS A 25 -10.82 -2.56 6.86
C LYS A 25 -11.02 -1.15 7.43
N ARG A 26 -10.01 -0.63 8.10
CA ARG A 26 -10.08 0.72 8.68
C ARG A 26 -10.32 1.78 7.60
N LEU A 27 -9.61 1.67 6.49
CA LEU A 27 -9.73 2.64 5.40
C LEU A 27 -11.06 2.51 4.66
N VAL A 28 -11.54 1.29 4.43
CA VAL A 28 -12.84 1.06 3.79
C VAL A 28 -13.95 1.61 4.68
N GLU A 29 -13.89 1.38 5.98
CA GLU A 29 -14.86 1.92 6.93
C GLU A 29 -14.84 3.45 6.95
N ALA A 30 -13.68 4.05 6.68
CA ALA A 30 -13.56 5.52 6.60
C ALA A 30 -14.04 6.08 5.26
N GLY A 31 -14.44 5.23 4.31
CA GLY A 31 -15.03 5.66 3.04
C GLY A 31 -14.10 5.64 1.84
N TYR A 32 -12.89 5.09 1.97
CA TYR A 32 -11.94 5.02 0.86
C TYR A 32 -12.11 3.75 0.05
N SER A 33 -11.72 3.81 -1.22
CA SER A 33 -11.51 2.64 -2.05
C SER A 33 -10.04 2.21 -1.89
N VAL A 34 -9.79 0.94 -1.65
CA VAL A 34 -8.44 0.47 -1.29
C VAL A 34 -7.94 -0.61 -2.23
N ILE A 35 -6.72 -0.42 -2.72
CA ILE A 35 -5.99 -1.44 -3.47
C ILE A 35 -4.94 -2.03 -2.53
N SER A 36 -5.03 -3.34 -2.28
CA SER A 36 -4.07 -4.04 -1.42
C SER A 36 -3.29 -5.06 -2.22
N PRO A 37 -1.94 -4.98 -2.22
CA PRO A 37 -1.12 -5.94 -2.96
C PRO A 37 -1.29 -7.38 -2.46
N VAL A 38 -1.67 -7.56 -1.20
CA VAL A 38 -1.91 -8.90 -0.64
C VAL A 38 -3.05 -9.61 -1.35
N ILE A 39 -4.00 -8.86 -1.90
CA ILE A 39 -5.16 -9.45 -2.58
C ILE A 39 -4.80 -9.92 -3.99
N PHE A 40 -3.99 -9.16 -4.73
CA PHE A 40 -3.69 -9.53 -6.12
C PHE A 40 -2.36 -10.26 -6.33
N CYS A 41 -1.39 -10.10 -5.43
CA CYS A 41 -0.14 -10.86 -5.51
C CYS A 41 -0.36 -12.23 -4.88
N LYS A 42 -0.16 -13.29 -5.68
CA LYS A 42 -0.33 -14.65 -5.22
C LYS A 42 0.93 -15.12 -4.50
N GLU A 43 0.76 -16.02 -3.52
CA GLU A 43 1.88 -16.51 -2.72
C GLU A 43 2.95 -17.21 -3.58
N ASN A 44 2.56 -17.84 -4.68
CA ASN A 44 3.52 -18.52 -5.57
C ASN A 44 4.20 -17.58 -6.57
N TRP A 45 3.90 -16.29 -6.55
CA TRP A 45 4.57 -15.32 -7.40
C TRP A 45 5.96 -14.99 -6.84
N SER A 46 6.92 -14.80 -7.75
CA SER A 46 8.23 -14.28 -7.36
C SER A 46 8.09 -12.84 -6.86
N TRP A 47 9.08 -12.39 -6.10
CA TRP A 47 9.14 -11.00 -5.68
C TRP A 47 9.11 -10.05 -6.88
N ASN A 48 9.87 -10.39 -7.93
CA ASN A 48 9.93 -9.55 -9.13
C ASN A 48 8.56 -9.43 -9.80
N LYS A 49 7.82 -10.52 -9.90
CA LYS A 49 6.51 -10.51 -10.52
C LYS A 49 5.53 -9.65 -9.74
N CYS A 50 5.51 -9.80 -8.43
CA CYS A 50 4.65 -8.99 -7.56
C CYS A 50 5.02 -7.51 -7.66
N MET A 51 6.32 -7.19 -7.61
CA MET A 51 6.76 -5.79 -7.69
C MET A 51 6.42 -5.14 -9.02
N ARG A 52 6.57 -5.87 -10.13
CA ARG A 52 6.19 -5.32 -11.44
C ARG A 52 4.72 -4.93 -11.47
N LYS A 53 3.86 -5.77 -10.90
CA LYS A 53 2.42 -5.49 -10.86
C LYS A 53 2.13 -4.30 -9.95
N CYS A 54 2.76 -4.24 -8.79
CA CYS A 54 2.60 -3.13 -7.85
C CYS A 54 3.01 -1.81 -8.48
N LEU A 55 4.19 -1.77 -9.10
CA LEU A 55 4.70 -0.55 -9.72
C LEU A 55 3.86 -0.11 -10.91
N GLU A 56 3.34 -1.07 -11.68
CA GLU A 56 2.42 -0.78 -12.78
C GLU A 56 1.16 -0.07 -12.28
N ILE A 57 0.58 -0.56 -11.19
CA ILE A 57 -0.62 0.04 -10.62
C ILE A 57 -0.34 1.46 -10.15
N ILE A 58 0.77 1.66 -9.43
CA ILE A 58 1.16 2.98 -8.93
C ILE A 58 1.43 3.96 -10.08
N ALA A 59 2.17 3.50 -11.10
CA ALA A 59 2.56 4.36 -12.21
C ALA A 59 1.40 4.74 -13.12
N ARG A 60 0.41 3.86 -13.25
CA ARG A 60 -0.70 4.06 -14.18
C ARG A 60 -1.79 4.99 -13.66
N ASN A 61 -1.93 5.10 -12.34
CA ASN A 61 -3.05 5.82 -11.72
C ASN A 61 -2.60 7.16 -11.15
N GLU A 62 -2.75 8.22 -11.92
CA GLU A 62 -2.31 9.56 -11.48
C GLU A 62 -3.15 10.15 -10.34
N ASN A 63 -4.34 9.62 -10.08
CA ASN A 63 -5.20 10.08 -8.99
C ASN A 63 -5.10 9.19 -7.74
N LEU A 64 -4.17 8.24 -7.75
CA LEU A 64 -3.96 7.33 -6.64
C LEU A 64 -3.18 8.05 -5.53
N SER A 65 -3.51 7.75 -4.28
CA SER A 65 -2.71 8.17 -3.13
C SER A 65 -2.22 6.94 -2.38
N ILE A 66 -1.20 7.13 -1.56
CA ILE A 66 -0.55 6.03 -0.85
C ILE A 66 -0.96 6.07 0.61
N ALA A 67 -1.39 4.92 1.13
CA ALA A 67 -1.63 4.72 2.56
C ALA A 67 -0.52 3.81 3.09
N LEU A 68 0.38 4.38 3.90
CA LEU A 68 1.53 3.67 4.43
C LEU A 68 1.16 2.97 5.73
N ILE A 69 1.43 1.66 5.78
CA ILE A 69 1.35 0.89 7.02
C ILE A 69 2.70 1.04 7.71
N GLU A 70 2.72 1.73 8.85
CA GLU A 70 3.93 1.92 9.60
C GLU A 70 4.38 0.59 10.21
N SER A 71 5.67 0.30 10.12
CA SER A 71 6.25 -0.93 10.64
C SER A 71 7.74 -0.72 10.84
N GLU A 72 8.28 -1.37 11.87
CA GLU A 72 9.72 -1.38 12.10
C GLU A 72 10.44 -2.40 11.20
N HIS A 73 9.69 -3.25 10.50
CA HIS A 73 10.29 -4.20 9.55
C HIS A 73 10.82 -3.46 8.33
N LYS A 74 12.03 -3.79 7.94
CA LYS A 74 12.63 -3.25 6.72
C LYS A 74 12.07 -3.97 5.51
N SER A 75 11.75 -3.24 4.46
CA SER A 75 11.18 -3.82 3.25
C SER A 75 11.67 -3.06 2.03
N ARG A 76 12.43 -3.77 1.20
CA ARG A 76 12.93 -3.22 -0.06
C ARG A 76 11.77 -2.84 -1.00
N GLY A 77 10.73 -3.67 -1.03
CA GLY A 77 9.56 -3.41 -1.88
C GLY A 77 8.82 -2.16 -1.45
N ARG A 78 8.57 -2.02 -0.14
CA ARG A 78 7.93 -0.81 0.39
C ARG A 78 8.73 0.44 0.04
N ASP A 79 10.04 0.39 0.26
CA ASP A 79 10.91 1.55 0.01
C ASP A 79 10.92 1.93 -1.46
N LEU A 80 10.93 0.95 -2.36
CA LEU A 80 10.87 1.19 -3.79
C LEU A 80 9.54 1.81 -4.21
N GLU A 81 8.44 1.28 -3.69
CA GLU A 81 7.10 1.82 -3.98
C GLU A 81 6.98 3.28 -3.51
N LEU A 82 7.47 3.58 -2.32
CA LEU A 82 7.45 4.96 -1.80
C LEU A 82 8.31 5.89 -2.64
N SER A 83 9.47 5.43 -3.08
CA SER A 83 10.36 6.21 -3.92
C SER A 83 9.68 6.58 -5.25
N ILE A 84 9.05 5.61 -5.90
CA ILE A 84 8.34 5.83 -7.16
C ILE A 84 7.14 6.76 -6.95
N ALA A 85 6.36 6.54 -5.89
CA ALA A 85 5.21 7.37 -5.58
C ALA A 85 5.61 8.83 -5.37
N LYS A 86 6.70 9.06 -4.64
CA LYS A 86 7.23 10.41 -4.43
C LYS A 86 7.68 11.06 -5.75
N ALA A 87 8.38 10.29 -6.58
CA ALA A 87 8.85 10.78 -7.88
C ALA A 87 7.69 11.17 -8.79
N LEU A 88 6.56 10.48 -8.68
CA LEU A 88 5.37 10.75 -9.48
C LEU A 88 4.44 11.79 -8.86
N GLY A 89 4.79 12.33 -7.70
CA GLY A 89 4.01 13.36 -7.02
C GLY A 89 2.74 12.88 -6.35
N LEU A 90 2.64 11.59 -6.06
CA LEU A 90 1.46 11.05 -5.36
C LEU A 90 1.50 11.44 -3.89
N GLU A 91 0.33 11.72 -3.32
CA GLU A 91 0.21 12.05 -1.91
C GLU A 91 0.43 10.79 -1.06
N ILE A 92 1.28 10.91 -0.03
CA ILE A 92 1.61 9.80 0.86
C ILE A 92 1.27 10.20 2.29
N LYS A 93 0.40 9.42 2.93
CA LYS A 93 0.08 9.56 4.35
C LYS A 93 0.01 8.17 4.96
N THR A 94 0.20 8.10 6.29
CA THR A 94 0.01 6.83 6.99
C THR A 94 -1.47 6.45 7.01
N VAL A 95 -1.76 5.19 7.30
CA VAL A 95 -3.14 4.72 7.48
C VAL A 95 -3.85 5.57 8.54
N ASP A 96 -3.19 5.81 9.67
CA ASP A 96 -3.76 6.61 10.75
C ASP A 96 -4.09 8.03 10.29
N GLU A 97 -3.20 8.64 9.52
CA GLU A 97 -3.42 9.99 9.01
C GLU A 97 -4.62 10.04 8.05
N TRP A 98 -4.75 9.04 7.18
CA TRP A 98 -5.90 8.99 6.26
C TRP A 98 -7.22 8.81 7.01
N VAL A 99 -7.24 7.98 8.05
CA VAL A 99 -8.43 7.79 8.87
C VAL A 99 -8.80 9.09 9.59
N GLU A 100 -7.82 9.84 10.08
CA GLU A 100 -8.04 11.11 10.77
C GLU A 100 -8.61 12.20 9.85
N VAL A 101 -8.23 12.21 8.58
CA VAL A 101 -8.70 13.24 7.62
C VAL A 101 -10.24 13.25 7.50
N ILE A 102 -10.87 12.10 7.67
CA ILE A 102 -12.32 11.94 7.49
C ILE A 102 -13.11 12.41 8.71
N LYS A 103 -12.49 12.47 9.87
CA LYS A 103 -13.18 12.81 11.11
C LYS A 103 -13.53 14.32 11.20
#